data_c5db6dfc02b52ae8ae1dc40fde2deb12
#
_entry.id   c5db6dfc02b52ae8ae1dc40fde2deb12
#
_cell.length_a   1.000
_cell.length_b   1.000
_cell.length_c   1.000
_cell.angle_alpha   90.00
_cell.angle_beta   90.00
_cell.angle_gamma   90.00
#
_symmetry.space_group_name_H-M   'P 1'
#
loop_
_entity.id
_entity.type
_entity.pdbx_description
1 polymer ?
#
loop_
_entity_poly.entity_id
_entity_poly.type
_entity_poly.pdbx_seq_one_letter_code
_entity_poly.pdbx_strand_id
1 'polypeptide(L)'
;EKLLEKLKLFKNTELFIYSPEYTEGLSLDDLPGKSKFSWSFKQKADLQILFIEPIDGRNYIRAKFKGEEIECLIPFSDKASLENGVICWATLLALDYTPQQTDALLEKLTLVRMRLELKNGINQCSVIDDSYSADISSLAIALDFLNLQNQHSKKTLILSDLYETGKSDEDLYAEISALLKQKNVNRLIGVGPHISAAAKLFDMETSFFERTLAFIENFPSLHF
;
A
#
# COMPACT_ATOMS: atom_id res chain seq x y z
N GLU A 1 -0.89 9.78 -18.87
CA GLU A 1 -2.19 10.47 -18.79
C GLU A 1 -2.66 10.65 -17.35
N LYS A 2 -2.84 9.58 -16.55
CA LYS A 2 -3.26 9.65 -15.13
C LYS A 2 -2.38 10.55 -14.24
N LEU A 3 -1.07 10.56 -14.44
CA LEU A 3 -0.16 11.41 -13.66
C LEU A 3 -0.45 12.89 -13.92
N LEU A 4 -0.59 13.29 -15.17
CA LEU A 4 -0.88 14.69 -15.54
C LEU A 4 -2.24 15.17 -15.00
N GLU A 5 -3.23 14.29 -14.91
CA GLU A 5 -4.52 14.62 -14.28
C GLU A 5 -4.35 14.86 -12.77
N LYS A 6 -3.60 14.00 -12.09
CA LYS A 6 -3.32 14.19 -10.65
C LYS A 6 -2.54 15.47 -10.38
N LEU A 7 -1.57 15.82 -11.23
CA LEU A 7 -0.79 17.05 -11.08
C LEU A 7 -1.64 18.32 -11.16
N LYS A 8 -2.79 18.30 -11.84
CA LYS A 8 -3.73 19.43 -11.89
C LYS A 8 -4.27 19.81 -10.49
N LEU A 9 -4.40 18.84 -9.58
CA LEU A 9 -4.84 19.08 -8.21
C LEU A 9 -3.88 19.98 -7.42
N PHE A 10 -2.60 19.97 -7.79
CA PHE A 10 -1.55 20.69 -7.09
C PHE A 10 -1.16 22.02 -7.74
N LYS A 11 -1.92 22.47 -8.76
CA LYS A 11 -1.58 23.66 -9.56
C LYS A 11 -1.32 24.93 -8.72
N ASN A 12 -2.00 25.06 -7.59
CA ASN A 12 -1.94 26.25 -6.73
C ASN A 12 -1.20 26.01 -5.41
N THR A 13 -0.41 24.93 -5.29
CA THR A 13 0.34 24.66 -4.06
C THR A 13 1.55 25.57 -3.91
N GLU A 14 1.89 25.95 -2.69
CA GLU A 14 3.11 26.69 -2.41
C GLU A 14 4.33 25.78 -2.51
N LEU A 15 4.24 24.57 -1.94
CA LEU A 15 5.31 23.58 -1.91
C LEU A 15 4.81 22.27 -2.52
N PHE A 16 5.57 21.71 -3.46
CA PHE A 16 5.32 20.40 -4.04
C PHE A 16 6.46 19.44 -3.72
N ILE A 17 6.13 18.37 -2.98
CA ILE A 17 7.08 17.34 -2.60
C ILE A 17 6.90 16.15 -3.56
N TYR A 18 7.98 15.69 -4.16
CA TYR A 18 7.91 14.66 -5.19
C TYR A 18 9.12 13.73 -5.19
N SER A 19 8.98 12.57 -5.83
CA SER A 19 10.11 11.73 -6.18
C SER A 19 10.33 11.74 -7.70
N PRO A 20 11.57 11.98 -8.17
CA PRO A 20 11.91 11.88 -9.58
C PRO A 20 11.63 10.49 -10.17
N GLU A 21 11.61 9.46 -9.35
CA GLU A 21 11.30 8.08 -9.77
C GLU A 21 9.86 7.93 -10.27
N TYR A 22 8.93 8.74 -9.77
CA TYR A 22 7.50 8.72 -10.14
C TYR A 22 7.11 9.82 -11.13
N THR A 23 8.03 10.73 -11.43
CA THR A 23 7.82 11.84 -12.38
C THR A 23 8.70 11.71 -13.60
N GLU A 24 9.17 10.52 -13.91
CA GLU A 24 10.03 10.24 -15.05
C GLU A 24 9.38 10.73 -16.36
N GLY A 25 10.17 11.46 -17.17
CA GLY A 25 9.71 12.06 -18.41
C GLY A 25 9.06 13.45 -18.29
N LEU A 26 8.93 13.99 -17.06
CA LEU A 26 8.51 15.38 -16.83
C LEU A 26 9.71 16.26 -16.53
N SER A 27 9.71 17.49 -17.04
CA SER A 27 10.67 18.50 -16.63
C SER A 27 10.27 19.12 -15.28
N LEU A 28 11.20 19.79 -14.59
CA LEU A 28 10.86 20.50 -13.36
C LEU A 28 9.80 21.60 -13.59
N ASP A 29 9.76 22.19 -14.78
CA ASP A 29 8.79 23.23 -15.11
C ASP A 29 7.38 22.67 -15.31
N ASP A 30 7.25 21.37 -15.63
CA ASP A 30 5.97 20.69 -15.75
C ASP A 30 5.35 20.34 -14.39
N LEU A 31 6.15 20.34 -13.33
CA LEU A 31 5.69 20.02 -11.98
C LEU A 31 5.05 21.23 -11.30
N PRO A 32 3.94 21.05 -10.59
CA PRO A 32 3.24 22.12 -9.89
C PRO A 32 4.04 22.66 -8.69
N GLY A 33 3.51 23.71 -8.06
CA GLY A 33 4.06 24.31 -6.85
C GLY A 33 5.05 25.45 -7.13
N LYS A 34 5.03 26.48 -6.30
CA LYS A 34 5.97 27.61 -6.39
C LYS A 34 7.37 27.19 -5.99
N SER A 35 7.49 26.35 -4.98
CA SER A 35 8.72 25.69 -4.56
C SER A 35 8.58 24.17 -4.68
N LYS A 36 9.70 23.49 -4.86
CA LYS A 36 9.73 22.05 -5.08
C LYS A 36 10.77 21.43 -4.14
N PHE A 37 10.44 20.28 -3.59
CA PHE A 37 11.35 19.48 -2.78
C PHE A 37 11.32 18.03 -3.26
N SER A 38 12.47 17.51 -3.62
CA SER A 38 12.61 16.16 -4.15
C SER A 38 13.16 15.19 -3.10
N TRP A 39 12.72 13.92 -3.16
CA TRP A 39 13.32 12.84 -2.41
C TRP A 39 13.51 11.62 -3.32
N SER A 40 14.51 10.78 -3.07
CA SER A 40 14.77 9.63 -3.93
C SER A 40 15.56 8.54 -3.22
N PHE A 41 15.25 7.27 -3.56
CA PHE A 41 16.04 6.11 -3.21
C PHE A 41 17.21 5.85 -4.19
N LYS A 42 17.15 6.38 -5.41
CA LYS A 42 18.06 5.98 -6.50
C LYS A 42 18.85 7.13 -7.11
N GLN A 43 18.30 8.33 -7.09
CA GLN A 43 18.82 9.47 -7.83
C GLN A 43 19.20 10.61 -6.88
N LYS A 44 19.97 11.57 -7.40
CA LYS A 44 20.23 12.81 -6.69
C LYS A 44 18.92 13.58 -6.46
N ALA A 45 18.70 13.99 -5.24
CA ALA A 45 17.51 14.69 -4.77
C ALA A 45 17.87 15.62 -3.60
N ASP A 46 16.93 16.48 -3.18
CA ASP A 46 17.11 17.33 -1.99
C ASP A 46 17.27 16.46 -0.73
N LEU A 47 16.48 15.38 -0.61
CA LEU A 47 16.69 14.29 0.34
C LEU A 47 17.03 13.02 -0.44
N GLN A 48 18.30 12.70 -0.52
CA GLN A 48 18.79 11.50 -1.20
C GLN A 48 19.06 10.38 -0.19
N ILE A 49 18.31 9.30 -0.27
CA ILE A 49 18.52 8.11 0.56
C ILE A 49 19.78 7.40 0.08
N LEU A 50 20.74 7.22 0.99
CA LEU A 50 22.04 6.58 0.69
C LEU A 50 22.06 5.13 1.11
N PHE A 51 21.40 4.80 2.22
CA PHE A 51 21.49 3.50 2.85
C PHE A 51 20.26 3.20 3.69
N ILE A 52 19.81 1.95 3.68
CA ILE A 52 18.70 1.44 4.49
C ILE A 52 19.15 0.11 5.09
N GLU A 53 19.04 -0.01 6.41
CA GLU A 53 19.36 -1.22 7.15
C GLU A 53 18.16 -1.63 8.02
N PRO A 54 17.60 -2.83 7.80
CA PRO A 54 16.58 -3.38 8.69
C PRO A 54 17.20 -3.72 10.06
N ILE A 55 16.59 -3.20 11.13
CA ILE A 55 17.01 -3.44 12.52
C ILE A 55 15.77 -3.70 13.38
N ASP A 56 15.60 -4.91 13.89
CA ASP A 56 14.52 -5.26 14.82
C ASP A 56 13.11 -4.82 14.38
N GLY A 57 12.75 -5.11 13.12
CA GLY A 57 11.43 -4.76 12.57
C GLY A 57 11.24 -3.28 12.22
N ARG A 58 12.32 -2.50 12.26
CA ARG A 58 12.39 -1.09 11.89
C ARG A 58 13.42 -0.91 10.78
N ASN A 59 13.50 0.26 10.17
CA ASN A 59 14.55 0.61 9.22
C ASN A 59 15.36 1.80 9.71
N TYR A 60 16.66 1.61 9.88
CA TYR A 60 17.62 2.69 10.01
C TYR A 60 17.93 3.22 8.62
N ILE A 61 17.86 4.55 8.44
CA ILE A 61 18.07 5.20 7.16
C ILE A 61 19.14 6.27 7.30
N ARG A 62 20.06 6.27 6.36
CA ARG A 62 21.00 7.36 6.16
C ARG A 62 20.72 8.05 4.84
N ALA A 63 20.67 9.39 4.84
CA ALA A 63 20.39 10.20 3.69
C ALA A 63 21.30 11.41 3.61
N LYS A 64 21.40 12.00 2.41
CA LYS A 64 22.07 13.26 2.18
C LYS A 64 21.03 14.38 2.06
N PHE A 65 21.19 15.44 2.84
CA PHE A 65 20.34 16.61 2.86
C PHE A 65 21.18 17.88 3.03
N LYS A 66 20.99 18.89 2.18
CA LYS A 66 21.75 20.17 2.19
C LYS A 66 23.29 19.98 2.24
N GLY A 67 23.79 18.89 1.68
CA GLY A 67 25.24 18.56 1.62
C GLY A 67 25.76 17.74 2.80
N GLU A 68 24.99 17.55 3.86
CA GLU A 68 25.35 16.78 5.05
C GLU A 68 24.67 15.42 5.04
N GLU A 69 25.28 14.44 5.72
CA GLU A 69 24.64 13.17 6.01
C GLU A 69 23.80 13.30 7.28
N ILE A 70 22.55 12.87 7.18
CA ILE A 70 21.59 12.81 8.28
C ILE A 70 21.03 11.39 8.37
N GLU A 71 20.50 11.05 9.52
CA GLU A 71 19.98 9.72 9.78
C GLU A 71 18.66 9.78 10.52
N CYS A 72 17.84 8.74 10.38
CA CYS A 72 16.61 8.56 11.15
C CYS A 72 16.27 7.08 11.28
N LEU A 73 15.38 6.78 12.24
CA LEU A 73 14.76 5.48 12.43
C LEU A 73 13.29 5.54 12.05
N ILE A 74 12.89 4.72 11.07
CA ILE A 74 11.48 4.57 10.69
C ILE A 74 10.94 3.26 11.28
N PRO A 75 9.85 3.29 12.08
CA PRO A 75 9.36 2.14 12.84
C PRO A 75 8.54 1.15 12.00
N PHE A 76 8.92 0.95 10.74
CA PHE A 76 8.25 0.03 9.81
C PHE A 76 9.28 -0.81 9.07
N SER A 77 8.94 -2.08 8.78
CA SER A 77 9.78 -3.01 8.03
C SER A 77 9.33 -3.25 6.59
N ASP A 78 8.05 -3.03 6.28
CA ASP A 78 7.52 -3.22 4.94
C ASP A 78 7.83 -2.03 4.02
N LYS A 79 7.97 -2.32 2.73
CA LYS A 79 8.41 -1.32 1.74
C LYS A 79 7.45 -0.12 1.61
N ALA A 80 6.15 -0.36 1.67
CA ALA A 80 5.16 0.71 1.46
C ALA A 80 5.13 1.68 2.64
N SER A 81 5.13 1.16 3.88
CA SER A 81 5.19 1.98 5.09
C SER A 81 6.52 2.71 5.22
N LEU A 82 7.64 2.06 4.82
CA LEU A 82 8.95 2.71 4.75
C LEU A 82 8.93 3.91 3.80
N GLU A 83 8.40 3.74 2.60
CA GLU A 83 8.29 4.82 1.61
C GLU A 83 7.43 5.98 2.12
N ASN A 84 6.28 5.67 2.73
CA ASN A 84 5.45 6.68 3.39
C ASN A 84 6.20 7.41 4.51
N GLY A 85 7.00 6.70 5.31
CA GLY A 85 7.86 7.28 6.33
C GLY A 85 8.90 8.23 5.74
N VAL A 86 9.52 7.88 4.62
CA VAL A 86 10.46 8.76 3.89
C VAL A 86 9.75 10.00 3.35
N ILE A 87 8.52 9.87 2.85
CA ILE A 87 7.72 11.03 2.42
C ILE A 87 7.41 11.96 3.62
N CYS A 88 7.07 11.40 4.78
CA CYS A 88 6.91 12.19 6.01
C CYS A 88 8.21 12.92 6.38
N TRP A 89 9.36 12.22 6.31
CA TRP A 89 10.66 12.83 6.58
C TRP A 89 10.97 13.98 5.63
N ALA A 90 10.82 13.73 4.32
CA ALA A 90 10.98 14.77 3.30
C ALA A 90 10.07 15.98 3.54
N THR A 91 8.83 15.73 3.95
CA THR A 91 7.86 16.79 4.25
C THR A 91 8.29 17.64 5.44
N LEU A 92 8.72 17.02 6.52
CA LEU A 92 9.20 17.73 7.70
C LEU A 92 10.44 18.59 7.39
N LEU A 93 11.43 18.01 6.67
CA LEU A 93 12.63 18.73 6.25
C LEU A 93 12.31 19.90 5.29
N ALA A 94 11.36 19.71 4.39
CA ALA A 94 10.90 20.74 3.47
C ALA A 94 10.13 21.87 4.19
N LEU A 95 9.61 21.61 5.37
CA LEU A 95 8.99 22.59 6.30
C LEU A 95 9.99 23.14 7.35
N ASP A 96 11.29 23.02 7.08
CA ASP A 96 12.39 23.54 7.89
C ASP A 96 12.52 22.97 9.32
N TYR A 97 11.96 21.75 9.57
CA TYR A 97 12.29 21.02 10.79
C TYR A 97 13.76 20.57 10.75
N THR A 98 14.44 20.62 11.88
CA THR A 98 15.83 20.14 11.97
C THR A 98 15.87 18.61 11.91
N PRO A 99 17.00 17.99 11.49
CA PRO A 99 17.15 16.53 11.49
C PRO A 99 16.83 15.89 12.85
N GLN A 100 17.23 16.51 13.95
CA GLN A 100 16.95 16.01 15.31
C GLN A 100 15.45 16.06 15.66
N GLN A 101 14.75 17.10 15.21
CA GLN A 101 13.30 17.17 15.39
C GLN A 101 12.56 16.13 14.54
N THR A 102 13.02 15.90 13.31
CA THR A 102 12.39 14.93 12.42
C THR A 102 12.54 13.51 12.96
N ASP A 103 13.71 13.13 13.47
CA ASP A 103 13.96 11.82 14.05
C ASP A 103 12.98 11.52 15.21
N ALA A 104 12.89 12.44 16.17
CA ALA A 104 11.96 12.31 17.29
C ALA A 104 10.46 12.25 16.89
N LEU A 105 10.09 12.79 15.72
CA LEU A 105 8.73 12.72 15.21
C LEU A 105 8.48 11.42 14.43
N LEU A 106 9.46 10.96 13.66
CA LEU A 106 9.36 9.74 12.86
C LEU A 106 9.26 8.49 13.73
N GLU A 107 9.93 8.45 14.87
CA GLU A 107 9.80 7.37 15.85
C GLU A 107 8.36 7.19 16.38
N LYS A 108 7.54 8.24 16.33
CA LYS A 108 6.13 8.21 16.78
C LYS A 108 5.15 7.76 15.70
N LEU A 109 5.63 7.50 14.48
CA LEU A 109 4.78 6.99 13.42
C LEU A 109 4.21 5.63 13.81
N THR A 110 2.95 5.43 13.52
CA THR A 110 2.25 4.16 13.74
C THR A 110 1.73 3.63 12.41
N LEU A 111 1.64 2.31 12.27
CA LEU A 111 1.03 1.70 11.10
C LEU A 111 -0.40 2.24 10.90
N VAL A 112 -0.72 2.55 9.67
CA VAL A 112 -2.10 2.90 9.31
C VAL A 112 -2.95 1.64 9.46
N ARG A 113 -3.98 1.72 10.32
CA ARG A 113 -4.91 0.60 10.51
C ARG A 113 -5.55 0.18 9.18
N MET A 114 -5.90 -1.10 9.07
CA MET A 114 -6.49 -1.69 7.86
C MET A 114 -5.60 -1.57 6.60
N ARG A 115 -4.28 -1.49 6.78
CA ARG A 115 -3.27 -1.53 5.72
C ARG A 115 -2.26 -2.62 6.02
N LEU A 116 -2.43 -3.81 5.44
CA LEU A 116 -1.58 -4.99 5.65
C LEU A 116 -1.37 -5.34 7.13
N GLU A 117 -2.35 -5.04 7.98
CA GLU A 117 -2.26 -5.24 9.41
C GLU A 117 -2.40 -6.73 9.74
N LEU A 118 -1.35 -7.36 10.26
CA LEU A 118 -1.38 -8.75 10.70
C LEU A 118 -1.95 -8.86 12.11
N LYS A 119 -3.03 -9.60 12.26
CA LYS A 119 -3.74 -9.83 13.52
C LYS A 119 -3.84 -11.32 13.82
N ASN A 120 -3.82 -11.67 15.10
CA ASN A 120 -4.18 -13.01 15.53
C ASN A 120 -5.70 -13.14 15.53
N GLY A 121 -6.21 -14.10 14.78
CA GLY A 121 -7.62 -14.47 14.80
C GLY A 121 -7.94 -15.55 15.84
N ILE A 122 -9.18 -16.01 15.86
CA ILE A 122 -9.60 -17.15 16.65
C ILE A 122 -9.11 -18.47 16.01
N ASN A 123 -9.13 -19.57 16.76
CA ASN A 123 -8.74 -20.91 16.27
C ASN A 123 -7.33 -20.95 15.66
N GLN A 124 -6.39 -20.16 16.21
CA GLN A 124 -5.01 -20.08 15.74
C GLN A 124 -4.85 -19.58 14.28
N CYS A 125 -5.86 -18.96 13.69
CA CYS A 125 -5.70 -18.35 12.38
C CYS A 125 -5.00 -16.99 12.47
N SER A 126 -4.37 -16.58 11.38
CA SER A 126 -3.84 -15.22 11.19
C SER A 126 -4.73 -14.46 10.21
N VAL A 127 -5.01 -13.19 10.52
CA VAL A 127 -5.82 -12.31 9.69
C VAL A 127 -4.95 -11.17 9.19
N ILE A 128 -4.91 -10.96 7.88
CA ILE A 128 -4.31 -9.77 7.27
C ILE A 128 -5.45 -8.84 6.92
N ASP A 129 -5.48 -7.68 7.57
CA ASP A 129 -6.49 -6.65 7.33
C ASP A 129 -5.93 -5.57 6.41
N ASP A 130 -6.39 -5.56 5.16
CA ASP A 130 -6.08 -4.57 4.12
C ASP A 130 -7.36 -3.97 3.54
N SER A 131 -8.34 -3.71 4.41
CA SER A 131 -9.71 -3.34 4.03
C SER A 131 -9.92 -1.84 3.80
N TYR A 132 -8.91 -0.99 3.97
CA TYR A 132 -9.05 0.46 3.83
C TYR A 132 -9.39 0.90 2.39
N SER A 133 -8.72 0.34 1.41
CA SER A 133 -9.02 0.55 -0.02
C SER A 133 -8.48 -0.63 -0.81
N ALA A 134 -9.22 -1.06 -1.82
CA ALA A 134 -8.81 -2.16 -2.66
C ALA A 134 -8.78 -1.75 -4.14
N ASP A 135 -7.66 -2.01 -4.78
CA ASP A 135 -7.47 -2.06 -6.22
C ASP A 135 -6.65 -3.30 -6.58
N ILE A 136 -6.51 -3.61 -7.87
CA ILE A 136 -5.79 -4.83 -8.30
C ILE A 136 -4.31 -4.80 -7.86
N SER A 137 -3.68 -3.64 -7.86
CA SER A 137 -2.27 -3.51 -7.50
C SER A 137 -2.06 -3.70 -6.00
N SER A 138 -2.90 -3.10 -5.17
CA SER A 138 -2.87 -3.29 -3.71
C SER A 138 -3.24 -4.72 -3.32
N LEU A 139 -4.22 -5.34 -4.00
CA LEU A 139 -4.55 -6.74 -3.82
C LEU A 139 -3.36 -7.66 -4.11
N ALA A 140 -2.61 -7.40 -5.19
CA ALA A 140 -1.41 -8.20 -5.50
C ALA A 140 -0.36 -8.11 -4.39
N ILE A 141 -0.14 -6.91 -3.83
CA ILE A 141 0.78 -6.69 -2.69
C ILE A 141 0.30 -7.44 -1.44
N ALA A 142 -1.01 -7.36 -1.13
CA ALA A 142 -1.59 -8.06 0.02
C ALA A 142 -1.46 -9.58 -0.10
N LEU A 143 -1.63 -10.12 -1.30
CA LEU A 143 -1.45 -11.56 -1.58
C LEU A 143 0.03 -11.97 -1.51
N ASP A 144 0.96 -11.11 -1.91
CA ASP A 144 2.39 -11.37 -1.71
C ASP A 144 2.75 -11.38 -0.22
N PHE A 145 2.20 -10.46 0.56
CA PHE A 145 2.36 -10.47 2.01
C PHE A 145 1.74 -11.71 2.66
N LEU A 146 0.55 -12.13 2.21
CA LEU A 146 -0.08 -13.39 2.64
C LEU A 146 0.81 -14.60 2.33
N ASN A 147 1.49 -14.61 1.19
CA ASN A 147 2.38 -15.69 0.79
C ASN A 147 3.67 -15.79 1.63
N LEU A 148 4.11 -14.69 2.20
CA LEU A 148 5.24 -14.67 3.14
C LEU A 148 4.87 -15.29 4.51
N GLN A 149 3.58 -15.39 4.83
CA GLN A 149 3.07 -16.01 6.07
C GLN A 149 3.01 -17.53 5.89
N ASN A 150 4.08 -18.23 6.22
CA ASN A 150 4.20 -19.69 6.05
C ASN A 150 3.57 -20.51 7.19
N GLN A 151 2.85 -19.86 8.12
CA GLN A 151 2.31 -20.48 9.33
C GLN A 151 1.09 -21.38 9.04
N HIS A 152 0.39 -21.13 7.93
CA HIS A 152 -0.84 -21.81 7.58
C HIS A 152 -0.81 -22.30 6.12
N SER A 153 -1.29 -23.53 5.92
CA SER A 153 -1.38 -24.13 4.58
C SER A 153 -2.59 -23.66 3.78
N LYS A 154 -3.66 -23.24 4.46
CA LYS A 154 -4.91 -22.77 3.84
C LYS A 154 -4.95 -21.24 3.81
N LYS A 155 -5.18 -20.68 2.63
CA LYS A 155 -5.25 -19.24 2.39
C LYS A 155 -6.63 -18.88 1.88
N THR A 156 -7.37 -18.11 2.67
CA THR A 156 -8.70 -17.58 2.32
C THR A 156 -8.64 -16.08 2.08
N LEU A 157 -9.15 -15.64 0.94
CA LEU A 157 -9.37 -14.23 0.65
C LEU A 157 -10.84 -13.88 0.87
N ILE A 158 -11.11 -12.81 1.61
CA ILE A 158 -12.41 -12.14 1.67
C ILE A 158 -12.29 -10.87 0.86
N LEU A 159 -13.03 -10.74 -0.22
CA LEU A 159 -12.95 -9.62 -1.16
C LEU A 159 -14.33 -9.01 -1.39
N SER A 160 -14.43 -7.70 -1.24
CA SER A 160 -15.62 -6.94 -1.65
C SER A 160 -15.54 -6.53 -3.12
N ASP A 161 -16.61 -5.96 -3.64
CA ASP A 161 -16.59 -5.32 -4.96
C ASP A 161 -15.47 -4.28 -5.06
N LEU A 162 -14.82 -4.23 -6.23
CA LEU A 162 -13.83 -3.21 -6.56
C LEU A 162 -14.48 -2.18 -7.48
N TYR A 163 -14.36 -0.90 -7.14
CA TYR A 163 -14.94 0.22 -7.87
C TYR A 163 -13.87 1.05 -8.58
N GLU A 164 -14.29 1.85 -9.55
CA GLU A 164 -13.45 2.84 -10.26
C GLU A 164 -12.22 2.24 -10.97
N THR A 165 -12.31 0.98 -11.40
CA THR A 165 -11.19 0.27 -12.04
C THR A 165 -10.98 0.65 -13.51
N GLY A 166 -11.99 1.27 -14.15
CA GLY A 166 -12.00 1.58 -15.57
C GLY A 166 -12.11 0.35 -16.49
N LYS A 167 -12.42 -0.82 -15.92
CA LYS A 167 -12.60 -2.11 -16.63
C LYS A 167 -14.04 -2.55 -16.56
N SER A 168 -14.46 -3.43 -17.48
CA SER A 168 -15.71 -4.19 -17.33
C SER A 168 -15.60 -5.16 -16.16
N ASP A 169 -16.71 -5.53 -15.54
CA ASP A 169 -16.71 -6.54 -14.46
C ASP A 169 -16.11 -7.87 -14.93
N GLU A 170 -16.40 -8.28 -16.16
CA GLU A 170 -15.87 -9.51 -16.72
C GLU A 170 -14.36 -9.49 -16.82
N ASP A 171 -13.76 -8.43 -17.37
CA ASP A 171 -12.30 -8.28 -17.48
C ASP A 171 -11.64 -8.16 -16.10
N LEU A 172 -12.26 -7.38 -15.20
CA LEU A 172 -11.77 -7.17 -13.85
C LEU A 172 -11.68 -8.49 -13.07
N TYR A 173 -12.79 -9.23 -13.00
CA TYR A 173 -12.83 -10.46 -12.19
C TYR A 173 -12.13 -11.65 -12.86
N ALA A 174 -11.97 -11.64 -14.19
CA ALA A 174 -11.09 -12.57 -14.88
C ALA A 174 -9.61 -12.35 -14.49
N GLU A 175 -9.17 -11.10 -14.44
CA GLU A 175 -7.82 -10.75 -13.99
C GLU A 175 -7.60 -11.10 -12.51
N ILE A 176 -8.58 -10.82 -11.64
CA ILE A 176 -8.53 -11.23 -10.23
C ILE A 176 -8.44 -12.74 -10.11
N SER A 177 -9.27 -13.50 -10.83
CA SER A 177 -9.23 -14.97 -10.83
C SER A 177 -7.84 -15.50 -11.21
N ALA A 178 -7.22 -14.95 -12.25
CA ALA A 178 -5.87 -15.31 -12.67
C ALA A 178 -4.84 -14.99 -11.58
N LEU A 179 -4.94 -13.83 -10.94
CA LEU A 179 -4.07 -13.39 -9.84
C LEU A 179 -4.20 -14.35 -8.64
N LEU A 180 -5.42 -14.72 -8.23
CA LEU A 180 -5.64 -15.63 -7.11
C LEU A 180 -5.02 -17.01 -7.36
N LYS A 181 -5.13 -17.54 -8.58
CA LYS A 181 -4.46 -18.78 -8.98
C LYS A 181 -2.93 -18.65 -8.90
N GLN A 182 -2.39 -17.56 -9.45
CA GLN A 182 -0.94 -17.31 -9.42
C GLN A 182 -0.40 -17.21 -7.99
N LYS A 183 -1.19 -16.65 -7.07
CA LYS A 183 -0.81 -16.46 -5.66
C LYS A 183 -1.19 -17.62 -4.75
N ASN A 184 -1.67 -18.75 -5.32
CA ASN A 184 -2.05 -19.96 -4.59
C ASN A 184 -3.08 -19.72 -3.47
N VAL A 185 -4.09 -18.90 -3.72
CA VAL A 185 -5.23 -18.72 -2.84
C VAL A 185 -6.12 -19.96 -2.95
N ASN A 186 -6.48 -20.55 -1.81
CA ASN A 186 -7.27 -21.80 -1.78
C ASN A 186 -8.76 -21.53 -1.82
N ARG A 187 -9.21 -20.43 -1.21
CA ARG A 187 -10.63 -20.09 -1.06
C ARG A 187 -10.88 -18.62 -1.24
N LEU A 188 -11.97 -18.27 -1.94
CA LEU A 188 -12.47 -16.92 -2.10
C LEU A 188 -13.86 -16.80 -1.44
N ILE A 189 -14.03 -15.76 -0.63
CA ILE A 189 -15.32 -15.30 -0.14
C ILE A 189 -15.58 -13.93 -0.78
N GLY A 190 -16.49 -13.87 -1.72
CA GLY A 190 -16.88 -12.62 -2.40
C GLY A 190 -18.08 -11.96 -1.71
N VAL A 191 -17.98 -10.65 -1.48
CA VAL A 191 -19.05 -9.86 -0.84
C VAL A 191 -19.38 -8.66 -1.72
N GLY A 192 -20.54 -8.69 -2.34
CA GLY A 192 -21.04 -7.64 -3.24
C GLY A 192 -21.74 -8.20 -4.47
N PRO A 193 -22.59 -7.40 -5.12
CA PRO A 193 -23.36 -7.84 -6.29
C PRO A 193 -22.48 -8.10 -7.52
N HIS A 194 -21.42 -7.29 -7.76
CA HIS A 194 -20.59 -7.42 -8.96
C HIS A 194 -19.71 -8.69 -8.89
N ILE A 195 -19.01 -8.92 -7.77
CA ILE A 195 -18.20 -10.13 -7.59
C ILE A 195 -19.08 -11.40 -7.56
N SER A 196 -20.28 -11.31 -7.00
CA SER A 196 -21.24 -12.43 -6.99
C SER A 196 -21.73 -12.78 -8.40
N ALA A 197 -21.99 -11.78 -9.24
CA ALA A 197 -22.38 -11.97 -10.64
C ALA A 197 -21.24 -12.65 -11.44
N ALA A 198 -20.00 -12.38 -11.08
CA ALA A 198 -18.80 -12.94 -11.71
C ALA A 198 -18.38 -14.34 -11.15
N ALA A 199 -19.17 -14.95 -10.29
CA ALA A 199 -18.85 -16.20 -9.59
C ALA A 199 -18.30 -17.32 -10.50
N LYS A 200 -18.82 -17.42 -11.73
CA LYS A 200 -18.41 -18.44 -12.72
C LYS A 200 -16.96 -18.34 -13.21
N LEU A 201 -16.32 -17.18 -13.00
CA LEU A 201 -14.93 -16.94 -13.39
C LEU A 201 -13.92 -17.54 -12.41
N PHE A 202 -14.35 -17.95 -11.21
CA PHE A 202 -13.47 -18.47 -10.17
C PHE A 202 -13.54 -20.01 -10.11
N ASP A 203 -12.44 -20.66 -10.45
CA ASP A 203 -12.27 -22.11 -10.42
C ASP A 203 -11.48 -22.52 -9.16
N MET A 204 -12.12 -22.34 -7.99
CA MET A 204 -11.59 -22.67 -6.66
C MET A 204 -12.74 -22.82 -5.65
N GLU A 205 -12.46 -23.14 -4.39
CA GLU A 205 -13.47 -23.09 -3.33
C GLU A 205 -13.99 -21.66 -3.17
N THR A 206 -15.31 -21.44 -3.32
CA THR A 206 -15.90 -20.10 -3.25
C THR A 206 -17.18 -20.06 -2.43
N SER A 207 -17.46 -18.88 -1.85
CA SER A 207 -18.74 -18.50 -1.26
C SER A 207 -19.03 -17.06 -1.62
N PHE A 208 -20.25 -16.75 -2.08
CA PHE A 208 -20.61 -15.39 -2.50
C PHE A 208 -21.82 -14.88 -1.74
N PHE A 209 -21.79 -13.61 -1.39
CA PHE A 209 -22.84 -12.89 -0.68
C PHE A 209 -23.08 -11.54 -1.36
N GLU A 210 -24.27 -11.30 -1.86
CA GLU A 210 -24.60 -10.01 -2.53
C GLU A 210 -24.59 -8.81 -1.58
N ARG A 211 -24.74 -9.05 -0.26
CA ARG A 211 -24.82 -8.01 0.76
C ARG A 211 -23.99 -8.35 1.98
N THR A 212 -23.36 -7.33 2.56
CA THR A 212 -22.55 -7.47 3.78
C THR A 212 -23.32 -8.09 4.95
N LEU A 213 -24.60 -7.74 5.13
CA LEU A 213 -25.41 -8.34 6.19
C LEU A 213 -25.57 -9.85 6.00
N ALA A 214 -25.81 -10.31 4.78
CA ALA A 214 -25.91 -11.75 4.50
C ALA A 214 -24.58 -12.46 4.78
N PHE A 215 -23.43 -11.83 4.48
CA PHE A 215 -22.13 -12.36 4.85
C PHE A 215 -21.97 -12.46 6.37
N ILE A 216 -22.29 -11.40 7.13
CA ILE A 216 -22.16 -11.37 8.59
C ILE A 216 -23.04 -12.43 9.25
N GLU A 217 -24.30 -12.59 8.81
CA GLU A 217 -25.23 -13.57 9.34
C GLU A 217 -24.76 -15.02 9.13
N ASN A 218 -24.10 -15.27 8.00
CA ASN A 218 -23.57 -16.59 7.65
C ASN A 218 -22.13 -16.83 8.11
N PHE A 219 -21.42 -15.81 8.58
CA PHE A 219 -20.00 -15.89 8.97
C PHE A 219 -19.73 -17.02 9.97
N PRO A 220 -20.55 -17.27 11.02
CA PRO A 220 -20.31 -18.35 11.98
C PRO A 220 -20.34 -19.75 11.35
N SER A 221 -20.99 -19.93 10.20
CA SER A 221 -21.07 -21.20 9.48
C SER A 221 -19.91 -21.42 8.50
N LEU A 222 -19.13 -20.36 8.23
CA LEU A 222 -17.94 -20.44 7.38
C LEU A 222 -16.78 -21.02 8.21
N HIS A 223 -16.46 -22.27 7.99
CA HIS A 223 -15.33 -22.92 8.66
C HIS A 223 -14.01 -22.42 8.05
N PHE A 224 -13.16 -21.81 8.86
CA PHE A 224 -11.83 -21.31 8.50
C PHE A 224 -10.75 -22.25 9.01
#